data_a5ecfd0cdca320389117c61ef08191df
#
_entry.id   a5ecfd0cdca320389117c61ef08191df
#
_cell.length_a   1.000
_cell.length_b   1.000
_cell.length_c   1.000
_cell.angle_alpha   90.00
_cell.angle_beta   90.00
_cell.angle_gamma   90.00
#
_symmetry.space_group_name_H-M   'P 1'
#
loop_
_entity.id
_entity.type
_entity.pdbx_description
1 polymer ?
#
loop_
_entity_poly.entity_id
_entity_poly.type
_entity_poly.pdbx_seq_one_letter_code
_entity_poly.pdbx_strand_id
1 'polypeptide(L)'
;MEETAKKFDAKYYVHSVIGLILMFGIPLIPPIEPITHIGMQIGGIFIGLVYLWSTVGLFWPSLLGIVAFAFTDYTDMNGMFACFSAYLPMLMLFCMIFFGAIGDCGLTRYIAHWFLKRKIINGRPSVFNFLFFMAMFAVSAIVDPLMAMLVLWPTMYIIFEEVGYQKTDTYCKIMLVASFVAVTLGQSTLPFFGGQLVILGAFEVASGIPTNYMAYIAFNVVTSIAILAVVTLVIKFILHPDMSKMAAISVEQINKEELPPMNIQQKAYVLVTILFFIFALGPSVLPADWAITQFMNDINLVGFTILALGVLALIKVDGKPILEPVRICKEYVMWDLYLLVVVCVFLAGSLMAPETGLREWLVGVLTPVFNAGGPLFFSVVLIVIGALVTNVANNAITGAILMQIIVAMGPVVGLQNQAALAMTVCLATFMAILTPAGSPYAAVFHSNKDKISSGEILKYGSIMMVAGLLVYIVIGVPLANLMF
;
A
#
# COMPACT_ATOMS: atom_id res chain seq x y z
N MET A 1 8.73 28.85 25.12
CA MET A 1 7.61 28.62 24.19
C MET A 1 7.52 29.87 23.33
N GLU A 2 8.24 29.89 22.21
CA GLU A 2 8.07 30.93 21.21
C GLU A 2 6.96 30.46 20.26
N GLU A 3 5.88 31.20 20.28
CA GLU A 3 4.75 31.11 19.36
C GLU A 3 5.22 31.62 17.99
N THR A 4 5.80 30.72 17.18
CA THR A 4 6.06 31.02 15.77
C THR A 4 4.70 31.18 15.11
N ALA A 5 4.29 32.43 14.90
CA ALA A 5 3.13 32.79 14.10
C ALA A 5 3.19 32.01 12.78
N LYS A 6 2.26 31.02 12.59
CA LYS A 6 2.16 30.26 11.36
C LYS A 6 1.98 31.21 10.19
N LYS A 7 2.99 31.34 9.33
CA LYS A 7 2.87 32.09 8.08
C LYS A 7 1.65 31.58 7.33
N PHE A 8 0.79 32.49 6.89
CA PHE A 8 -0.35 32.19 6.02
C PHE A 8 0.16 31.45 4.78
N ASP A 9 -0.22 30.18 4.61
CA ASP A 9 0.18 29.38 3.46
C ASP A 9 -0.76 29.67 2.27
N ALA A 10 -0.44 30.73 1.53
CA ALA A 10 -1.22 31.15 0.37
C ALA A 10 -1.37 30.02 -0.67
N LYS A 11 -0.35 29.16 -0.83
CA LYS A 11 -0.38 28.04 -1.77
C LYS A 11 -1.45 27.01 -1.36
N TYR A 12 -1.51 26.66 -0.08
CA TYR A 12 -2.52 25.76 0.47
C TYR A 12 -3.95 26.26 0.18
N TYR A 13 -4.23 27.53 0.44
CA TYR A 13 -5.57 28.10 0.21
C TYR A 13 -5.91 28.22 -1.27
N VAL A 14 -4.95 28.54 -2.13
CA VAL A 14 -5.16 28.56 -3.61
C VAL A 14 -5.57 27.19 -4.10
N HIS A 15 -4.84 26.13 -3.72
CA HIS A 15 -5.22 24.77 -4.11
C HIS A 15 -6.57 24.33 -3.52
N SER A 16 -6.85 24.72 -2.27
CA SER A 16 -8.16 24.46 -1.66
C SER A 16 -9.30 25.10 -2.44
N VAL A 17 -9.17 26.37 -2.82
CA VAL A 17 -10.19 27.09 -3.61
C VAL A 17 -10.36 26.44 -5.01
N ILE A 18 -9.26 26.11 -5.70
CA ILE A 18 -9.34 25.43 -6.99
C ILE A 18 -10.10 24.10 -6.87
N GLY A 19 -9.78 23.29 -5.87
CA GLY A 19 -10.47 22.00 -5.67
C GLY A 19 -11.96 22.18 -5.35
N LEU A 20 -12.31 23.19 -4.56
CA LEU A 20 -13.72 23.53 -4.27
C LEU A 20 -14.46 24.00 -5.53
N ILE A 21 -13.82 24.82 -6.37
CA ILE A 21 -14.39 25.24 -7.66
C ILE A 21 -14.62 24.04 -8.57
N LEU A 22 -13.70 23.09 -8.64
CA LEU A 22 -13.88 21.85 -9.39
C LEU A 22 -15.03 21.03 -8.82
N MET A 23 -15.06 20.83 -7.50
CA MET A 23 -16.07 20.02 -6.81
C MET A 23 -17.50 20.55 -6.99
N PHE A 24 -17.71 21.83 -6.87
CA PHE A 24 -19.05 22.45 -6.90
C PHE A 24 -19.35 23.21 -8.20
N GLY A 25 -18.35 23.55 -8.99
CA GLY A 25 -18.53 24.26 -10.28
C GLY A 25 -18.85 23.33 -11.43
N ILE A 26 -18.22 22.17 -11.52
CA ILE A 26 -18.51 21.19 -12.58
C ILE A 26 -19.99 20.73 -12.56
N PRO A 27 -20.61 20.45 -11.42
CA PRO A 27 -22.04 20.13 -11.34
C PRO A 27 -23.00 21.19 -11.91
N LEU A 28 -22.58 22.44 -12.00
CA LEU A 28 -23.38 23.54 -12.58
C LEU A 28 -23.32 23.60 -14.11
N ILE A 29 -22.40 22.86 -14.72
CA ILE A 29 -22.26 22.81 -16.18
C ILE A 29 -23.35 21.90 -16.75
N PRO A 30 -24.02 22.27 -17.85
CA PRO A 30 -24.98 21.40 -18.52
C PRO A 30 -24.37 20.03 -18.84
N PRO A 31 -25.14 18.93 -18.71
CA PRO A 31 -24.65 17.58 -19.03
C PRO A 31 -24.09 17.48 -20.46
N ILE A 32 -23.02 16.72 -20.61
CA ILE A 32 -22.38 16.40 -21.90
C ILE A 32 -22.61 14.93 -22.17
N GLU A 33 -23.44 14.59 -23.16
CA GLU A 33 -23.73 13.19 -23.50
C GLU A 33 -22.46 12.36 -23.70
N PRO A 34 -22.41 11.15 -23.14
CA PRO A 34 -23.46 10.39 -22.43
C PRO A 34 -23.57 10.68 -20.93
N ILE A 35 -22.81 11.63 -20.35
CA ILE A 35 -22.86 11.95 -18.92
C ILE A 35 -24.21 12.60 -18.60
N THR A 36 -24.89 12.08 -17.58
CA THR A 36 -26.15 12.64 -17.09
C THR A 36 -25.92 13.78 -16.09
N HIS A 37 -27.01 14.46 -15.64
CA HIS A 37 -26.89 15.48 -14.60
C HIS A 37 -26.30 14.88 -13.30
N ILE A 38 -26.74 13.69 -12.90
CA ILE A 38 -26.19 12.94 -11.76
C ILE A 38 -24.69 12.65 -11.99
N GLY A 39 -24.32 12.26 -13.22
CA GLY A 39 -22.93 12.04 -13.60
C GLY A 39 -22.08 13.30 -13.49
N MET A 40 -22.60 14.47 -13.83
CA MET A 40 -21.90 15.74 -13.66
C MET A 40 -21.68 16.09 -12.18
N GLN A 41 -22.70 15.81 -11.31
CA GLN A 41 -22.56 15.99 -9.87
C GLN A 41 -21.47 15.09 -9.29
N ILE A 42 -21.56 13.77 -9.53
CA ILE A 42 -20.60 12.78 -9.00
C ILE A 42 -19.20 12.99 -9.58
N GLY A 43 -19.09 13.19 -10.90
CA GLY A 43 -17.84 13.41 -11.59
C GLY A 43 -17.15 14.70 -11.16
N GLY A 44 -17.90 15.78 -10.94
CA GLY A 44 -17.36 17.05 -10.44
C GLY A 44 -16.81 16.93 -9.03
N ILE A 45 -17.58 16.31 -8.11
CA ILE A 45 -17.12 16.06 -6.75
C ILE A 45 -15.88 15.16 -6.77
N PHE A 46 -15.87 14.10 -7.60
CA PHE A 46 -14.73 13.20 -7.75
C PHE A 46 -13.47 13.92 -8.24
N ILE A 47 -13.54 14.72 -9.30
CA ILE A 47 -12.41 15.48 -9.82
C ILE A 47 -11.89 16.47 -8.78
N GLY A 48 -12.79 17.18 -8.08
CA GLY A 48 -12.42 18.09 -7.02
C GLY A 48 -11.72 17.37 -5.86
N LEU A 49 -12.21 16.21 -5.45
CA LEU A 49 -11.60 15.39 -4.40
C LEU A 49 -10.22 14.89 -4.81
N VAL A 50 -10.07 14.32 -6.00
CA VAL A 50 -8.77 13.83 -6.50
C VAL A 50 -7.73 14.96 -6.51
N TYR A 51 -8.13 16.15 -6.95
CA TYR A 51 -7.27 17.33 -6.91
C TYR A 51 -6.88 17.72 -5.48
N LEU A 52 -7.84 17.81 -4.57
CA LEU A 52 -7.60 18.17 -3.17
C LEU A 52 -6.77 17.11 -2.43
N TRP A 53 -7.05 15.83 -2.65
CA TRP A 53 -6.27 14.73 -2.07
C TRP A 53 -4.81 14.74 -2.54
N SER A 54 -4.57 15.17 -3.78
CA SER A 54 -3.21 15.23 -4.34
C SER A 54 -2.44 16.50 -3.93
N THR A 55 -3.10 17.60 -3.58
CA THR A 55 -2.45 18.91 -3.40
C THR A 55 -2.54 19.45 -1.97
N VAL A 56 -3.58 19.11 -1.23
CA VAL A 56 -3.91 19.69 0.07
C VAL A 56 -3.81 18.66 1.20
N GLY A 57 -4.36 17.44 1.00
CA GLY A 57 -4.36 16.36 1.98
C GLY A 57 -5.66 15.57 1.97
N LEU A 58 -5.74 14.50 2.77
CA LEU A 58 -6.84 13.54 2.69
C LEU A 58 -7.99 13.86 3.65
N PHE A 59 -7.71 14.40 4.85
CA PHE A 59 -8.65 14.43 5.96
C PHE A 59 -9.88 15.29 5.68
N TRP A 60 -9.71 16.62 5.60
CA TRP A 60 -10.84 17.53 5.44
C TRP A 60 -11.51 17.43 4.06
N PRO A 61 -10.79 17.15 2.94
CA PRO A 61 -11.47 16.93 1.67
C PRO A 61 -12.42 15.73 1.71
N SER A 62 -12.01 14.62 2.37
CA SER A 62 -12.88 13.46 2.51
C SER A 62 -14.13 13.76 3.35
N LEU A 63 -13.99 14.51 4.45
CA LEU A 63 -15.15 14.96 5.24
C LEU A 63 -16.11 15.80 4.40
N LEU A 64 -15.57 16.75 3.64
CA LEU A 64 -16.40 17.59 2.76
C LEU A 64 -17.04 16.76 1.64
N GLY A 65 -16.31 15.79 1.07
CA GLY A 65 -16.80 14.88 0.05
C GLY A 65 -18.01 14.06 0.53
N ILE A 66 -17.97 13.55 1.76
CA ILE A 66 -19.10 12.83 2.38
C ILE A 66 -20.37 13.70 2.36
N VAL A 67 -20.23 14.96 2.77
CA VAL A 67 -21.35 15.89 2.78
C VAL A 67 -21.77 16.28 1.36
N ALA A 68 -20.82 16.54 0.47
CA ALA A 68 -21.09 16.94 -0.91
C ALA A 68 -21.87 15.85 -1.67
N PHE A 69 -21.49 14.57 -1.51
CA PHE A 69 -22.23 13.46 -2.13
C PHE A 69 -23.67 13.33 -1.62
N ALA A 70 -23.89 13.59 -0.33
CA ALA A 70 -25.24 13.54 0.25
C ALA A 70 -26.18 14.64 -0.27
N PHE A 71 -25.67 15.66 -0.96
CA PHE A 71 -26.43 16.70 -1.64
C PHE A 71 -26.64 16.43 -3.14
N THR A 72 -26.17 15.28 -3.65
CA THR A 72 -26.44 14.88 -5.04
C THR A 72 -27.82 14.22 -5.17
N ASP A 73 -28.31 14.18 -6.41
CA ASP A 73 -29.55 13.45 -6.72
C ASP A 73 -29.37 11.91 -6.69
N TYR A 74 -28.16 11.43 -6.44
CA TYR A 74 -27.83 10.00 -6.40
C TYR A 74 -27.99 9.38 -5.00
N THR A 75 -27.72 10.12 -3.93
CA THR A 75 -27.75 9.59 -2.56
C THR A 75 -28.10 10.67 -1.54
N ASP A 76 -28.38 10.25 -0.30
CA ASP A 76 -28.60 11.11 0.85
C ASP A 76 -27.54 10.84 1.96
N MET A 77 -27.68 11.53 3.12
CA MET A 77 -26.78 11.30 4.26
C MET A 77 -26.87 9.88 4.82
N ASN A 78 -28.02 9.20 4.72
CA ASN A 78 -28.14 7.80 5.18
C ASN A 78 -27.35 6.87 4.27
N GLY A 79 -27.38 7.09 2.96
CA GLY A 79 -26.54 6.38 2.02
C GLY A 79 -25.06 6.55 2.29
N MET A 80 -24.64 7.79 2.63
CA MET A 80 -23.23 8.03 3.05
C MET A 80 -22.90 7.38 4.39
N PHE A 81 -23.80 7.37 5.37
CA PHE A 81 -23.57 6.66 6.64
C PHE A 81 -23.47 5.15 6.46
N ALA A 82 -24.20 4.57 5.50
CA ALA A 82 -24.05 3.15 5.16
C ALA A 82 -22.62 2.80 4.70
N CYS A 83 -21.92 3.73 4.06
CA CYS A 83 -20.52 3.53 3.66
C CYS A 83 -19.57 3.35 4.86
N PHE A 84 -19.83 4.00 6.00
CA PHE A 84 -19.03 3.81 7.21
C PHE A 84 -19.15 2.39 7.78
N SER A 85 -20.33 1.79 7.68
CA SER A 85 -20.61 0.43 8.15
C SER A 85 -20.32 -0.65 7.11
N ALA A 86 -19.87 -0.28 5.92
CA ALA A 86 -19.47 -1.25 4.90
C ALA A 86 -18.29 -2.09 5.37
N TYR A 87 -18.17 -3.31 4.83
CA TYR A 87 -17.14 -4.28 5.23
C TYR A 87 -15.72 -3.73 5.16
N LEU A 88 -15.37 -3.03 4.08
CA LEU A 88 -14.01 -2.53 3.85
C LEU A 88 -13.55 -1.46 4.86
N PRO A 89 -14.31 -0.38 5.14
CA PRO A 89 -13.95 0.59 6.18
C PRO A 89 -13.86 -0.05 7.57
N MET A 90 -14.78 -0.95 7.92
CA MET A 90 -14.74 -1.64 9.20
C MET A 90 -13.51 -2.56 9.31
N LEU A 91 -13.19 -3.31 8.26
CA LEU A 91 -11.97 -4.12 8.22
C LEU A 91 -10.74 -3.25 8.41
N MET A 92 -10.65 -2.15 7.67
CA MET A 92 -9.51 -1.23 7.74
C MET A 92 -9.31 -0.67 9.15
N LEU A 93 -10.37 -0.18 9.78
CA LEU A 93 -10.29 0.42 11.12
C LEU A 93 -9.74 -0.58 12.15
N PHE A 94 -10.32 -1.77 12.22
CA PHE A 94 -9.91 -2.76 13.22
C PHE A 94 -8.55 -3.39 12.90
N CYS A 95 -8.20 -3.57 11.62
CA CYS A 95 -6.88 -4.03 11.24
C CYS A 95 -5.78 -2.99 11.51
N MET A 96 -6.03 -1.68 11.34
CA MET A 96 -5.08 -0.64 11.75
C MET A 96 -4.76 -0.73 13.25
N ILE A 97 -5.76 -0.93 14.11
CA ILE A 97 -5.56 -1.11 15.55
C ILE A 97 -4.77 -2.39 15.82
N PHE A 98 -5.12 -3.48 15.16
CA PHE A 98 -4.49 -4.79 15.36
C PHE A 98 -3.01 -4.80 14.94
N PHE A 99 -2.70 -4.38 13.72
CA PHE A 99 -1.32 -4.34 13.22
C PHE A 99 -0.50 -3.23 13.87
N GLY A 100 -1.13 -2.10 14.25
CA GLY A 100 -0.50 -1.06 15.04
C GLY A 100 0.00 -1.58 16.40
N ALA A 101 -0.81 -2.39 17.08
CA ALA A 101 -0.41 -3.03 18.34
C ALA A 101 0.74 -4.03 18.18
N ILE A 102 0.80 -4.76 17.06
CA ILE A 102 1.91 -5.65 16.71
C ILE A 102 3.20 -4.84 16.49
N GLY A 103 3.10 -3.71 15.79
CA GLY A 103 4.23 -2.80 15.59
C GLY A 103 4.81 -2.26 16.88
N ASP A 104 3.92 -1.86 17.81
CA ASP A 104 4.26 -1.30 19.12
C ASP A 104 4.97 -2.29 20.05
N CYS A 105 4.66 -3.59 19.98
CA CYS A 105 5.21 -4.58 20.89
C CYS A 105 6.69 -4.96 20.61
N GLY A 106 7.31 -4.43 19.59
CA GLY A 106 8.73 -4.60 19.26
C GLY A 106 9.09 -5.92 18.58
N LEU A 107 8.15 -6.63 17.97
CA LEU A 107 8.40 -7.83 17.16
C LEU A 107 9.31 -7.59 15.95
N THR A 108 9.38 -6.37 15.46
CA THR A 108 10.24 -5.93 14.37
C THR A 108 11.69 -6.42 14.52
N ARG A 109 12.28 -6.28 15.72
CA ARG A 109 13.67 -6.68 16.00
C ARG A 109 13.88 -8.19 15.85
N TYR A 110 12.92 -9.01 16.25
CA TYR A 110 13.02 -10.48 16.16
C TYR A 110 12.95 -10.95 14.69
N ILE A 111 12.07 -10.33 13.88
CA ILE A 111 11.98 -10.63 12.45
C ILE A 111 13.28 -10.25 11.75
N ALA A 112 13.79 -9.05 11.97
CA ALA A 112 15.05 -8.56 11.39
C ALA A 112 16.23 -9.46 11.76
N HIS A 113 16.36 -9.79 13.04
CA HIS A 113 17.43 -10.64 13.56
C HIS A 113 17.39 -12.05 12.95
N TRP A 114 16.20 -12.63 12.74
CA TRP A 114 16.05 -13.94 12.12
C TRP A 114 16.67 -14.01 10.72
N PHE A 115 16.51 -12.97 9.89
CA PHE A 115 17.10 -12.89 8.56
C PHE A 115 18.63 -12.67 8.63
N LEU A 116 19.08 -11.76 9.50
CA LEU A 116 20.49 -11.32 9.54
C LEU A 116 21.40 -12.29 10.30
N LYS A 117 20.88 -13.25 11.04
CA LYS A 117 21.65 -14.28 11.77
C LYS A 117 22.13 -15.45 10.88
N ARG A 118 21.88 -15.42 9.57
CA ARG A 118 22.18 -16.55 8.69
C ARG A 118 23.65 -16.61 8.30
N LYS A 119 24.37 -17.66 8.70
CA LYS A 119 25.81 -17.88 8.40
C LYS A 119 26.14 -17.84 6.88
N ILE A 120 25.15 -18.02 6.00
CA ILE A 120 25.31 -17.92 4.54
C ILE A 120 25.74 -16.52 4.07
N ILE A 121 25.60 -15.49 4.93
CA ILE A 121 26.00 -14.10 4.67
C ILE A 121 27.53 -13.96 4.64
N ASN A 122 28.26 -14.78 5.43
CA ASN A 122 29.70 -14.66 5.62
C ASN A 122 30.46 -14.64 4.28
N GLY A 123 31.18 -13.55 4.03
CA GLY A 123 31.97 -13.37 2.81
C GLY A 123 31.19 -13.24 1.51
N ARG A 124 29.86 -13.05 1.55
CA ARG A 124 28.99 -13.04 0.38
C ARG A 124 28.12 -11.78 0.29
N PRO A 125 28.64 -10.65 -0.23
CA PRO A 125 27.94 -9.36 -0.26
C PRO A 125 26.55 -9.41 -0.91
N SER A 126 26.39 -10.10 -2.04
CA SER A 126 25.09 -10.18 -2.73
C SER A 126 24.06 -10.97 -1.91
N VAL A 127 24.48 -11.97 -1.15
CA VAL A 127 23.59 -12.73 -0.25
C VAL A 127 23.17 -11.86 0.93
N PHE A 128 24.10 -11.09 1.49
CA PHE A 128 23.77 -10.09 2.51
C PHE A 128 22.72 -9.09 1.99
N ASN A 129 22.93 -8.50 0.81
CA ASN A 129 22.01 -7.56 0.19
C ASN A 129 20.60 -8.18 0.07
N PHE A 130 20.51 -9.37 -0.51
CA PHE A 130 19.22 -10.05 -0.69
C PHE A 130 18.52 -10.35 0.64
N LEU A 131 19.23 -10.89 1.63
CA LEU A 131 18.65 -11.19 2.93
C LEU A 131 18.28 -9.94 3.72
N PHE A 132 19.04 -8.86 3.57
CA PHE A 132 18.69 -7.57 4.15
C PHE A 132 17.40 -7.01 3.51
N PHE A 133 17.26 -7.09 2.19
CA PHE A 133 16.03 -6.69 1.50
C PHE A 133 14.84 -7.58 1.92
N MET A 134 15.05 -8.87 2.08
CA MET A 134 14.02 -9.78 2.61
C MET A 134 13.62 -9.43 4.05
N ALA A 135 14.55 -8.99 4.89
CA ALA A 135 14.24 -8.51 6.24
C ALA A 135 13.40 -7.23 6.18
N MET A 136 13.79 -6.26 5.34
CA MET A 136 13.02 -5.02 5.13
C MET A 136 11.62 -5.31 4.61
N PHE A 137 11.49 -6.20 3.62
CA PHE A 137 10.23 -6.66 3.06
C PHE A 137 9.34 -7.31 4.13
N ALA A 138 9.86 -8.28 4.88
CA ALA A 138 9.10 -9.02 5.87
C ALA A 138 8.62 -8.14 7.03
N VAL A 139 9.47 -7.24 7.53
CA VAL A 139 9.08 -6.29 8.59
C VAL A 139 8.04 -5.31 8.06
N SER A 140 8.22 -4.77 6.86
CA SER A 140 7.26 -3.87 6.23
C SER A 140 5.90 -4.54 5.98
N ALA A 141 5.89 -5.82 5.61
CA ALA A 141 4.68 -6.59 5.36
C ALA A 141 3.91 -6.92 6.63
N ILE A 142 4.61 -7.39 7.68
CA ILE A 142 3.97 -7.96 8.87
C ILE A 142 3.73 -6.91 9.97
N VAL A 143 4.59 -5.89 10.01
CA VAL A 143 4.55 -4.88 11.08
C VAL A 143 4.13 -3.53 10.52
N ASP A 144 5.07 -2.79 9.93
CA ASP A 144 4.83 -1.47 9.36
C ASP A 144 6.05 -1.01 8.53
N PRO A 145 5.84 -0.30 7.39
CA PRO A 145 6.91 0.26 6.58
C PRO A 145 7.84 1.22 7.33
N LEU A 146 7.29 2.08 8.19
CA LEU A 146 8.08 3.04 8.97
C LEU A 146 8.97 2.33 9.98
N MET A 147 8.43 1.30 10.66
CA MET A 147 9.21 0.48 11.61
C MET A 147 10.34 -0.27 10.91
N ALA A 148 10.12 -0.77 9.68
CA ALA A 148 11.19 -1.37 8.89
C ALA A 148 12.33 -0.37 8.67
N MET A 149 12.03 0.86 8.29
CA MET A 149 13.04 1.90 8.06
C MET A 149 13.73 2.34 9.35
N LEU A 150 12.99 2.58 10.43
CA LEU A 150 13.53 3.09 11.69
C LEU A 150 14.43 2.08 12.42
N VAL A 151 14.19 0.79 12.25
CA VAL A 151 14.98 -0.26 12.92
C VAL A 151 16.13 -0.75 12.03
N LEU A 152 15.86 -1.01 10.75
CA LEU A 152 16.84 -1.67 9.89
C LEU A 152 17.83 -0.70 9.21
N TRP A 153 17.47 0.54 8.92
CA TRP A 153 18.45 1.49 8.38
C TRP A 153 19.57 1.85 9.35
N PRO A 154 19.31 2.18 10.63
CA PRO A 154 20.39 2.33 11.61
C PRO A 154 21.28 1.09 11.69
N THR A 155 20.68 -0.11 11.74
CA THR A 155 21.42 -1.38 11.75
C THR A 155 22.31 -1.53 10.52
N MET A 156 21.78 -1.21 9.33
CA MET A 156 22.56 -1.23 8.08
C MET A 156 23.79 -0.30 8.13
N TYR A 157 23.60 0.93 8.62
CA TYR A 157 24.69 1.89 8.71
C TYR A 157 25.74 1.50 9.76
N ILE A 158 25.35 0.92 10.89
CA ILE A 158 26.28 0.36 11.88
C ILE A 158 27.16 -0.73 11.22
N ILE A 159 26.53 -1.66 10.48
CA ILE A 159 27.25 -2.72 9.77
C ILE A 159 28.24 -2.12 8.75
N PHE A 160 27.80 -1.11 7.98
CA PHE A 160 28.65 -0.47 6.97
C PHE A 160 29.84 0.27 7.59
N GLU A 161 29.64 0.99 8.68
CA GLU A 161 30.71 1.67 9.41
C GLU A 161 31.75 0.67 9.98
N GLU A 162 31.29 -0.47 10.50
CA GLU A 162 32.18 -1.52 11.03
C GLU A 162 33.10 -2.13 9.96
N VAL A 163 32.60 -2.30 8.73
CA VAL A 163 33.42 -2.78 7.61
C VAL A 163 34.15 -1.65 6.87
N GLY A 164 34.04 -0.40 7.36
CA GLY A 164 34.81 0.76 6.89
C GLY A 164 34.19 1.51 5.71
N TYR A 165 32.89 1.42 5.45
CA TYR A 165 32.15 2.32 4.54
C TYR A 165 31.79 3.63 5.23
N GLN A 166 31.76 4.70 4.46
CA GLN A 166 31.13 5.96 4.84
C GLN A 166 29.67 5.99 4.37
N LYS A 167 28.79 6.71 5.09
CA LYS A 167 27.35 6.82 4.75
C LYS A 167 27.09 7.36 3.34
N THR A 168 28.05 8.13 2.80
CA THR A 168 27.99 8.75 1.48
C THR A 168 28.62 7.90 0.36
N ASP A 169 29.18 6.73 0.68
CA ASP A 169 29.73 5.82 -0.34
C ASP A 169 28.61 5.33 -1.28
N THR A 170 28.97 5.14 -2.56
CA THR A 170 28.01 4.74 -3.61
C THR A 170 27.24 3.46 -3.25
N TYR A 171 27.94 2.47 -2.63
CA TYR A 171 27.30 1.24 -2.19
C TYR A 171 26.21 1.51 -1.13
N CYS A 172 26.50 2.35 -0.13
CA CYS A 172 25.54 2.70 0.92
C CYS A 172 24.29 3.40 0.36
N LYS A 173 24.47 4.30 -0.60
CA LYS A 173 23.38 4.99 -1.30
C LYS A 173 22.49 4.03 -2.09
N ILE A 174 23.11 3.12 -2.85
CA ILE A 174 22.39 2.10 -3.61
C ILE A 174 21.61 1.17 -2.67
N MET A 175 22.23 0.74 -1.57
CA MET A 175 21.57 -0.10 -0.56
C MET A 175 20.39 0.61 0.11
N LEU A 176 20.49 1.92 0.36
CA LEU A 176 19.39 2.70 0.92
C LEU A 176 18.19 2.74 -0.04
N VAL A 177 18.41 2.98 -1.34
CA VAL A 177 17.35 2.98 -2.36
C VAL A 177 16.74 1.59 -2.51
N ALA A 178 17.57 0.55 -2.64
CA ALA A 178 17.11 -0.83 -2.80
C ALA A 178 16.32 -1.33 -1.58
N SER A 179 16.75 -0.95 -0.37
CA SER A 179 16.03 -1.27 0.85
C SER A 179 14.65 -0.58 0.91
N PHE A 180 14.54 0.64 0.37
CA PHE A 180 13.24 1.31 0.25
C PHE A 180 12.33 0.62 -0.78
N VAL A 181 12.86 0.10 -1.89
CA VAL A 181 12.10 -0.79 -2.79
C VAL A 181 11.53 -1.98 -2.03
N ALA A 182 12.32 -2.63 -1.18
CA ALA A 182 11.83 -3.75 -0.36
C ALA A 182 10.72 -3.32 0.61
N VAL A 183 10.80 -2.11 1.19
CA VAL A 183 9.74 -1.54 2.03
C VAL A 183 8.45 -1.36 1.25
N THR A 184 8.50 -0.80 0.04
CA THR A 184 7.29 -0.56 -0.77
C THR A 184 6.61 -1.87 -1.19
N LEU A 185 7.40 -2.90 -1.52
CA LEU A 185 6.89 -4.24 -1.82
C LEU A 185 6.24 -4.89 -0.58
N GLY A 186 6.87 -4.77 0.60
CA GLY A 186 6.29 -5.25 1.85
C GLY A 186 4.98 -4.55 2.20
N GLN A 187 4.94 -3.23 2.05
CA GLN A 187 3.75 -2.41 2.28
C GLN A 187 2.52 -2.93 1.52
N SER A 188 2.70 -3.41 0.30
CA SER A 188 1.60 -3.88 -0.55
C SER A 188 1.18 -5.33 -0.29
N THR A 189 1.81 -6.05 0.67
CA THR A 189 1.64 -7.50 0.80
C THR A 189 0.32 -7.90 1.46
N LEU A 190 -0.08 -7.22 2.54
CA LEU A 190 -1.28 -7.57 3.28
C LEU A 190 -2.47 -6.71 2.85
N PRO A 191 -3.52 -7.31 2.25
CA PRO A 191 -4.67 -6.57 1.69
C PRO A 191 -5.71 -6.17 2.75
N PHE A 192 -5.35 -6.11 4.02
CA PHE A 192 -6.32 -5.93 5.10
C PHE A 192 -6.36 -4.50 5.64
N PHE A 193 -5.39 -3.66 5.29
CA PHE A 193 -5.30 -2.26 5.74
C PHE A 193 -4.43 -1.45 4.77
N GLY A 194 -4.45 -0.13 4.92
CA GLY A 194 -3.60 0.73 4.09
C GLY A 194 -4.15 0.98 2.69
N GLY A 195 -3.30 1.49 1.81
CA GLY A 195 -3.69 1.89 0.44
C GLY A 195 -4.13 0.72 -0.44
N GLN A 196 -3.59 -0.48 -0.25
CA GLN A 196 -3.97 -1.67 -1.00
C GLN A 196 -5.43 -2.06 -0.77
N LEU A 197 -5.95 -1.93 0.46
CA LEU A 197 -7.35 -2.19 0.72
C LEU A 197 -8.27 -1.21 -0.01
N VAL A 198 -7.87 0.07 -0.12
CA VAL A 198 -8.58 1.08 -0.93
C VAL A 198 -8.68 0.65 -2.39
N ILE A 199 -7.53 0.22 -2.96
CA ILE A 199 -7.42 -0.15 -4.38
C ILE A 199 -8.24 -1.40 -4.68
N LEU A 200 -8.05 -2.46 -3.87
CA LEU A 200 -8.75 -3.73 -4.04
C LEU A 200 -10.25 -3.57 -3.80
N GLY A 201 -10.63 -2.78 -2.79
CA GLY A 201 -12.03 -2.47 -2.53
C GLY A 201 -12.69 -1.69 -3.65
N ALA A 202 -11.99 -0.75 -4.29
CA ALA A 202 -12.48 -0.05 -5.47
C ALA A 202 -12.73 -1.02 -6.64
N PHE A 203 -11.86 -2.04 -6.81
CA PHE A 203 -12.06 -3.09 -7.80
C PHE A 203 -13.27 -3.97 -7.45
N GLU A 204 -13.36 -4.46 -6.21
CA GLU A 204 -14.45 -5.34 -5.76
C GLU A 204 -15.82 -4.68 -5.94
N VAL A 205 -15.97 -3.42 -5.49
CA VAL A 205 -17.25 -2.69 -5.60
C VAL A 205 -17.60 -2.42 -7.06
N ALA A 206 -16.63 -2.04 -7.90
CA ALA A 206 -16.90 -1.71 -9.29
C ALA A 206 -17.16 -2.93 -10.18
N SER A 207 -16.49 -4.05 -9.92
CA SER A 207 -16.56 -5.26 -10.74
C SER A 207 -17.56 -6.29 -10.22
N GLY A 208 -17.89 -6.27 -8.93
CA GLY A 208 -18.61 -7.33 -8.23
C GLY A 208 -17.78 -8.61 -8.02
N ILE A 209 -16.47 -8.60 -8.33
CA ILE A 209 -15.57 -9.76 -8.18
C ILE A 209 -14.85 -9.66 -6.84
N PRO A 210 -15.06 -10.59 -5.88
CA PRO A 210 -14.38 -10.57 -4.61
C PRO A 210 -12.88 -10.89 -4.74
N THR A 211 -12.05 -10.23 -3.92
CA THR A 211 -10.61 -10.51 -3.89
C THR A 211 -10.32 -11.83 -3.18
N ASN A 212 -9.61 -12.73 -3.86
CA ASN A 212 -9.02 -13.90 -3.21
C ASN A 212 -7.75 -13.48 -2.46
N TYR A 213 -7.87 -13.24 -1.15
CA TYR A 213 -6.75 -12.77 -0.32
C TYR A 213 -5.57 -13.73 -0.27
N MET A 214 -5.80 -15.05 -0.30
CA MET A 214 -4.72 -16.04 -0.34
C MET A 214 -3.92 -15.92 -1.64
N ALA A 215 -4.61 -15.91 -2.78
CA ALA A 215 -3.99 -15.74 -4.08
C ALA A 215 -3.24 -14.40 -4.16
N TYR A 216 -3.82 -13.30 -3.65
CA TYR A 216 -3.19 -11.99 -3.61
C TYR A 216 -1.88 -11.98 -2.83
N ILE A 217 -1.89 -12.51 -1.59
CA ILE A 217 -0.68 -12.56 -0.73
C ILE A 217 0.38 -13.45 -1.38
N ALA A 218 0.01 -14.64 -1.87
CA ALA A 218 0.95 -15.53 -2.53
C ALA A 218 1.54 -14.90 -3.80
N PHE A 219 0.72 -14.25 -4.62
CA PHE A 219 1.13 -13.52 -5.81
C PHE A 219 2.11 -12.39 -5.47
N ASN A 220 1.78 -11.57 -4.47
CA ASN A 220 2.66 -10.50 -4.00
C ASN A 220 4.00 -11.04 -3.49
N VAL A 221 3.99 -12.05 -2.63
CA VAL A 221 5.23 -12.62 -2.06
C VAL A 221 6.14 -13.16 -3.16
N VAL A 222 5.59 -13.93 -4.12
CA VAL A 222 6.37 -14.50 -5.22
C VAL A 222 6.95 -13.42 -6.12
N THR A 223 6.14 -12.44 -6.53
CA THR A 223 6.62 -11.34 -7.38
C THR A 223 7.61 -10.44 -6.65
N SER A 224 7.40 -10.17 -5.37
CA SER A 224 8.33 -9.37 -4.55
C SER A 224 9.69 -10.07 -4.37
N ILE A 225 9.71 -11.37 -4.09
CA ILE A 225 10.96 -12.15 -4.03
C ILE A 225 11.69 -12.09 -5.38
N ALA A 226 10.96 -12.24 -6.49
CA ALA A 226 11.55 -12.13 -7.83
C ALA A 226 12.13 -10.73 -8.09
N ILE A 227 11.40 -9.65 -7.72
CA ILE A 227 11.90 -8.28 -7.85
C ILE A 227 13.15 -8.05 -6.99
N LEU A 228 13.17 -8.48 -5.73
CA LEU A 228 14.31 -8.32 -4.84
C LEU A 228 15.54 -9.12 -5.32
N ALA A 229 15.32 -10.30 -5.90
CA ALA A 229 16.38 -11.06 -6.56
C ALA A 229 16.94 -10.31 -7.78
N VAL A 230 16.07 -9.79 -8.66
CA VAL A 230 16.46 -8.99 -9.83
C VAL A 230 17.18 -7.70 -9.40
N VAL A 231 16.67 -6.97 -8.39
CA VAL A 231 17.34 -5.78 -7.83
C VAL A 231 18.74 -6.13 -7.30
N THR A 232 18.90 -7.27 -6.63
CA THR A 232 20.21 -7.75 -6.17
C THR A 232 21.17 -8.02 -7.34
N LEU A 233 20.65 -8.62 -8.43
CA LEU A 233 21.43 -8.84 -9.66
C LEU A 233 21.76 -7.51 -10.37
N VAL A 234 20.84 -6.57 -10.42
CA VAL A 234 21.07 -5.20 -10.95
C VAL A 234 22.19 -4.50 -10.18
N ILE A 235 22.19 -4.58 -8.85
CA ILE A 235 23.27 -4.03 -8.03
C ILE A 235 24.61 -4.67 -8.41
N LYS A 236 24.64 -5.99 -8.53
CA LYS A 236 25.87 -6.75 -8.82
C LYS A 236 26.39 -6.53 -10.24
N PHE A 237 25.51 -6.55 -11.26
CA PHE A 237 25.90 -6.65 -12.68
C PHE A 237 25.70 -5.36 -13.48
N ILE A 238 24.90 -4.41 -13.01
CA ILE A 238 24.60 -3.15 -13.73
C ILE A 238 25.21 -1.96 -12.99
N LEU A 239 24.96 -1.83 -11.69
CA LEU A 239 25.42 -0.70 -10.90
C LEU A 239 26.88 -0.84 -10.43
N HIS A 240 27.36 -2.05 -10.27
CA HIS A 240 28.74 -2.42 -9.91
C HIS A 240 29.37 -1.55 -8.79
N PRO A 241 28.71 -1.30 -7.64
CA PRO A 241 29.38 -0.59 -6.56
C PRO A 241 30.51 -1.43 -5.99
N ASP A 242 31.52 -0.76 -5.41
CA ASP A 242 32.56 -1.47 -4.68
C ASP A 242 31.97 -2.15 -3.42
N MET A 243 31.88 -3.47 -3.48
CA MET A 243 31.41 -4.33 -2.39
C MET A 243 32.59 -5.08 -1.70
N SER A 244 33.83 -4.75 -1.98
CA SER A 244 34.99 -5.48 -1.49
C SER A 244 35.09 -5.52 0.04
N LYS A 245 34.73 -4.41 0.71
CA LYS A 245 34.72 -4.32 2.16
C LYS A 245 33.68 -5.26 2.80
N MET A 246 32.52 -5.49 2.11
CA MET A 246 31.51 -6.44 2.58
C MET A 246 31.95 -7.90 2.51
N ALA A 247 33.00 -8.23 1.77
CA ALA A 247 33.55 -9.58 1.76
C ALA A 247 34.22 -9.98 3.09
N ALA A 248 34.54 -9.00 3.94
CA ALA A 248 35.12 -9.24 5.28
C ALA A 248 34.05 -9.42 6.35
N ILE A 249 32.74 -9.27 6.02
CA ILE A 249 31.66 -9.34 7.01
C ILE A 249 31.48 -10.76 7.57
N SER A 250 31.28 -10.86 8.89
CA SER A 250 30.89 -12.08 9.56
C SER A 250 29.59 -11.88 10.34
N VAL A 251 28.81 -12.96 10.49
CA VAL A 251 27.56 -12.95 11.28
C VAL A 251 27.84 -12.60 12.74
N GLU A 252 28.99 -12.99 13.28
CA GLU A 252 29.41 -12.65 14.65
C GLU A 252 29.55 -11.13 14.85
N GLN A 253 29.95 -10.38 13.81
CA GLN A 253 30.03 -8.92 13.86
C GLN A 253 28.64 -8.27 13.83
N ILE A 254 27.70 -8.84 13.07
CA ILE A 254 26.31 -8.33 12.95
C ILE A 254 25.53 -8.56 14.25
N ASN A 255 25.74 -9.69 14.93
CA ASN A 255 24.95 -10.16 16.06
C ASN A 255 25.70 -10.03 17.40
N LYS A 256 26.26 -8.86 17.70
CA LYS A 256 26.95 -8.61 18.99
C LYS A 256 26.01 -8.67 20.18
N GLU A 257 24.72 -8.40 20.00
CA GLU A 257 23.70 -8.44 21.07
C GLU A 257 22.76 -9.61 20.85
N GLU A 258 22.66 -10.51 21.83
CA GLU A 258 21.60 -11.52 21.87
C GLU A 258 20.28 -10.83 22.25
N LEU A 259 19.24 -11.08 21.45
CA LEU A 259 17.92 -10.59 21.79
C LEU A 259 17.39 -11.35 23.02
N PRO A 260 16.79 -10.65 24.00
CA PRO A 260 16.16 -11.31 25.13
C PRO A 260 15.02 -12.23 24.65
N PRO A 261 14.64 -13.26 25.41
CA PRO A 261 13.51 -14.09 25.04
C PRO A 261 12.22 -13.26 24.97
N MET A 262 11.32 -13.62 24.02
CA MET A 262 10.03 -12.94 23.88
C MET A 262 9.26 -12.94 25.19
N ASN A 263 8.75 -11.79 25.57
CA ASN A 263 7.86 -11.63 26.71
C ASN A 263 6.45 -12.20 26.43
N ILE A 264 5.58 -12.25 27.44
CA ILE A 264 4.23 -12.81 27.33
C ILE A 264 3.38 -12.00 26.35
N GLN A 265 3.49 -10.68 26.34
CA GLN A 265 2.78 -9.79 25.43
C GLN A 265 3.14 -10.10 23.97
N GLN A 266 4.44 -10.20 23.65
CA GLN A 266 4.91 -10.53 22.30
C GLN A 266 4.43 -11.90 21.84
N LYS A 267 4.49 -12.91 22.73
CA LYS A 267 3.97 -14.26 22.44
C LYS A 267 2.47 -14.25 22.16
N ALA A 268 1.69 -13.47 22.92
CA ALA A 268 0.25 -13.30 22.69
C ALA A 268 -0.01 -12.68 21.31
N TYR A 269 0.71 -11.62 20.92
CA TYR A 269 0.57 -11.03 19.60
C TYR A 269 0.96 -11.99 18.48
N VAL A 270 2.03 -12.76 18.62
CA VAL A 270 2.39 -13.80 17.64
C VAL A 270 1.27 -14.83 17.49
N LEU A 271 0.74 -15.34 18.60
CA LEU A 271 -0.36 -16.31 18.57
C LEU A 271 -1.60 -15.75 17.87
N VAL A 272 -2.03 -14.55 18.26
CA VAL A 272 -3.23 -13.93 17.68
C VAL A 272 -3.01 -13.57 16.20
N THR A 273 -1.80 -13.21 15.80
CA THR A 273 -1.44 -13.00 14.37
C THR A 273 -1.56 -14.30 13.58
N ILE A 274 -1.09 -15.42 14.11
CA ILE A 274 -1.26 -16.73 13.46
C ILE A 274 -2.75 -17.06 13.31
N LEU A 275 -3.54 -16.86 14.35
CA LEU A 275 -4.99 -17.07 14.31
C LEU A 275 -5.68 -16.14 13.31
N PHE A 276 -5.25 -14.87 13.21
CA PHE A 276 -5.74 -13.92 12.22
C PHE A 276 -5.54 -14.46 10.78
N PHE A 277 -4.34 -14.95 10.46
CA PHE A 277 -4.08 -15.52 9.14
C PHE A 277 -4.86 -16.81 8.89
N ILE A 278 -5.04 -17.65 9.92
CA ILE A 278 -5.91 -18.84 9.81
C ILE A 278 -7.35 -18.42 9.49
N PHE A 279 -7.87 -17.40 10.16
CA PHE A 279 -9.21 -16.87 9.88
C PHE A 279 -9.33 -16.18 8.51
N ALA A 280 -8.31 -15.41 8.11
CA ALA A 280 -8.30 -14.71 6.83
C ALA A 280 -8.22 -15.65 5.62
N LEU A 281 -7.46 -16.74 5.75
CA LEU A 281 -7.12 -17.63 4.63
C LEU A 281 -7.88 -18.96 4.70
N GLY A 282 -8.33 -19.37 5.89
CA GLY A 282 -9.02 -20.63 6.11
C GLY A 282 -10.21 -20.87 5.19
N PRO A 283 -11.15 -19.91 5.04
CA PRO A 283 -12.30 -20.07 4.15
C PRO A 283 -11.95 -20.35 2.67
N SER A 284 -10.76 -19.92 2.23
CA SER A 284 -10.29 -20.16 0.86
C SER A 284 -9.69 -21.55 0.63
N VAL A 285 -9.37 -22.27 1.73
CA VAL A 285 -8.65 -23.56 1.67
C VAL A 285 -9.51 -24.70 2.16
N LEU A 286 -10.34 -24.45 3.17
CA LEU A 286 -11.18 -25.46 3.81
C LEU A 286 -12.47 -25.69 3.01
N PRO A 287 -13.04 -26.92 3.00
CA PRO A 287 -14.33 -27.18 2.39
C PRO A 287 -15.43 -26.29 2.98
N ALA A 288 -16.29 -25.75 2.11
CA ALA A 288 -17.30 -24.76 2.49
C ALA A 288 -18.40 -25.32 3.43
N ASP A 289 -18.62 -26.64 3.37
CA ASP A 289 -19.61 -27.38 4.18
C ASP A 289 -19.15 -27.69 5.59
N TRP A 290 -17.87 -27.49 5.89
CA TRP A 290 -17.38 -27.72 7.25
C TRP A 290 -17.89 -26.66 8.23
N ALA A 291 -18.33 -27.12 9.42
CA ALA A 291 -18.82 -26.22 10.48
C ALA A 291 -17.84 -25.11 10.87
N ILE A 292 -16.54 -25.40 10.84
CA ILE A 292 -15.49 -24.40 11.12
C ILE A 292 -15.41 -23.35 10.02
N THR A 293 -15.60 -23.75 8.75
CA THR A 293 -15.59 -22.81 7.61
C THR A 293 -16.80 -21.91 7.66
N GLN A 294 -17.99 -22.48 7.95
CA GLN A 294 -19.22 -21.70 8.14
C GLN A 294 -19.07 -20.72 9.30
N PHE A 295 -18.56 -21.16 10.44
CA PHE A 295 -18.26 -20.27 11.57
C PHE A 295 -17.31 -19.11 11.21
N MET A 296 -16.23 -19.40 10.43
CA MET A 296 -15.31 -18.36 9.97
C MET A 296 -16.00 -17.36 9.04
N ASN A 297 -16.91 -17.82 8.17
CA ASN A 297 -17.65 -16.95 7.26
C ASN A 297 -18.69 -16.11 8.02
N ASP A 298 -19.40 -16.69 8.98
CA ASP A 298 -20.45 -16.01 9.77
C ASP A 298 -19.85 -14.89 10.63
N ILE A 299 -18.74 -15.14 11.32
CA ILE A 299 -18.02 -14.12 12.10
C ILE A 299 -17.30 -13.14 11.18
N ASN A 300 -16.81 -13.60 10.03
CA ASN A 300 -15.91 -12.94 9.09
C ASN A 300 -14.64 -12.37 9.74
N LEU A 301 -13.74 -11.81 8.92
CA LEU A 301 -12.44 -11.32 9.41
C LEU A 301 -12.56 -10.08 10.30
N VAL A 302 -13.58 -9.24 10.06
CA VAL A 302 -13.85 -8.05 10.90
C VAL A 302 -14.26 -8.48 12.30
N GLY A 303 -15.23 -9.40 12.40
CA GLY A 303 -15.70 -9.90 13.70
C GLY A 303 -14.59 -10.62 14.48
N PHE A 304 -13.75 -11.43 13.79
CA PHE A 304 -12.58 -12.04 14.41
C PHE A 304 -11.62 -10.98 14.96
N THR A 305 -11.33 -9.93 14.17
CA THR A 305 -10.39 -8.87 14.58
C THR A 305 -10.90 -8.12 15.80
N ILE A 306 -12.20 -7.78 15.84
CA ILE A 306 -12.86 -7.15 16.98
C ILE A 306 -12.75 -8.05 18.23
N LEU A 307 -13.06 -9.35 18.09
CA LEU A 307 -12.95 -10.32 19.19
C LEU A 307 -11.51 -10.40 19.71
N ALA A 308 -10.53 -10.51 18.80
CA ALA A 308 -9.12 -10.59 19.15
C ALA A 308 -8.65 -9.35 19.92
N LEU A 309 -9.01 -8.15 19.48
CA LEU A 309 -8.70 -6.90 20.16
C LEU A 309 -9.35 -6.84 21.54
N GLY A 310 -10.61 -7.28 21.67
CA GLY A 310 -11.32 -7.36 22.95
C GLY A 310 -10.63 -8.31 23.94
N VAL A 311 -10.21 -9.49 23.48
CA VAL A 311 -9.50 -10.47 24.31
C VAL A 311 -8.14 -9.92 24.75
N LEU A 312 -7.37 -9.31 23.85
CA LEU A 312 -6.07 -8.72 24.18
C LEU A 312 -6.18 -7.55 25.17
N ALA A 313 -7.27 -6.77 25.10
CA ALA A 313 -7.53 -5.71 26.06
C ALA A 313 -8.01 -6.21 27.44
N LEU A 314 -8.71 -7.36 27.46
CA LEU A 314 -9.20 -7.98 28.70
C LEU A 314 -8.05 -8.61 29.51
N ILE A 315 -7.10 -9.27 28.84
CA ILE A 315 -6.01 -10.00 29.50
C ILE A 315 -4.97 -9.01 30.04
N LYS A 316 -4.66 -9.11 31.33
CA LYS A 316 -3.64 -8.28 31.99
C LYS A 316 -2.41 -9.10 32.33
N VAL A 317 -1.24 -8.55 32.10
CA VAL A 317 0.07 -9.06 32.49
C VAL A 317 0.74 -7.99 33.34
N ASP A 318 1.20 -8.34 34.54
CA ASP A 318 1.79 -7.42 35.50
C ASP A 318 0.94 -6.16 35.78
N GLY A 319 -0.39 -6.36 35.86
CA GLY A 319 -1.37 -5.29 36.15
C GLY A 319 -1.74 -4.39 34.96
N LYS A 320 -1.10 -4.55 33.78
CA LYS A 320 -1.40 -3.80 32.56
C LYS A 320 -2.07 -4.70 31.51
N PRO A 321 -3.05 -4.19 30.74
CA PRO A 321 -3.62 -4.95 29.64
C PRO A 321 -2.56 -5.24 28.57
N ILE A 322 -2.67 -6.37 27.87
CA ILE A 322 -1.79 -6.70 26.74
C ILE A 322 -1.93 -5.66 25.64
N LEU A 323 -3.16 -5.25 25.35
CA LEU A 323 -3.49 -4.16 24.43
C LEU A 323 -4.00 -2.96 25.21
N GLU A 324 -3.42 -1.80 24.99
CA GLU A 324 -3.92 -0.50 25.48
C GLU A 324 -4.73 0.20 24.38
N PRO A 325 -6.06 -0.05 24.26
CA PRO A 325 -6.81 0.33 23.06
C PRO A 325 -6.78 1.83 22.77
N VAL A 326 -6.93 2.67 23.81
CA VAL A 326 -6.97 4.13 23.65
C VAL A 326 -5.65 4.68 23.09
N ARG A 327 -4.52 4.17 23.59
CA ARG A 327 -3.20 4.58 23.12
C ARG A 327 -2.97 4.15 21.67
N ILE A 328 -3.24 2.88 21.36
CA ILE A 328 -3.06 2.33 20.01
C ILE A 328 -3.97 3.04 19.00
N CYS A 329 -5.25 3.29 19.34
CA CYS A 329 -6.15 4.04 18.45
C CYS A 329 -5.65 5.46 18.19
N LYS A 330 -5.06 6.13 19.19
CA LYS A 330 -4.54 7.49 19.04
C LYS A 330 -3.27 7.54 18.17
N GLU A 331 -2.39 6.54 18.30
CA GLU A 331 -1.07 6.55 17.68
C GLU A 331 -1.04 5.89 16.29
N TYR A 332 -1.88 4.88 16.04
CA TYR A 332 -1.79 4.04 14.85
C TYR A 332 -2.98 4.11 13.90
N VAL A 333 -4.15 4.65 14.33
CA VAL A 333 -5.27 4.83 13.40
C VAL A 333 -5.04 6.04 12.51
N MET A 334 -4.86 5.82 11.23
CA MET A 334 -4.73 6.85 10.20
C MET A 334 -6.14 7.30 9.77
N TRP A 335 -6.71 8.26 10.50
CA TRP A 335 -8.07 8.76 10.28
C TRP A 335 -8.30 9.37 8.91
N ASP A 336 -7.28 9.98 8.33
CA ASP A 336 -7.29 10.54 6.98
C ASP A 336 -7.46 9.44 5.93
N LEU A 337 -6.77 8.32 6.08
CA LEU A 337 -6.90 7.16 5.20
C LEU A 337 -8.24 6.43 5.42
N TYR A 338 -8.70 6.34 6.67
CA TYR A 338 -10.02 5.76 6.97
C TYR A 338 -11.16 6.52 6.26
N LEU A 339 -11.16 7.85 6.36
CA LEU A 339 -12.16 8.68 5.69
C LEU A 339 -12.06 8.60 4.16
N LEU A 340 -10.84 8.49 3.63
CA LEU A 340 -10.62 8.24 2.20
C LEU A 340 -11.31 6.93 1.75
N VAL A 341 -11.16 5.84 2.51
CA VAL A 341 -11.80 4.55 2.17
C VAL A 341 -13.31 4.67 2.15
N VAL A 342 -13.90 5.34 3.14
CA VAL A 342 -15.36 5.57 3.19
C VAL A 342 -15.84 6.24 1.89
N VAL A 343 -15.16 7.30 1.46
CA VAL A 343 -15.48 8.01 0.22
C VAL A 343 -15.23 7.14 -1.02
N CYS A 344 -14.12 6.38 -1.04
CA CYS A 344 -13.79 5.50 -2.16
C CYS A 344 -14.78 4.35 -2.35
N VAL A 345 -15.36 3.81 -1.27
CA VAL A 345 -16.42 2.80 -1.36
C VAL A 345 -17.65 3.37 -2.08
N PHE A 346 -18.06 4.59 -1.75
CA PHE A 346 -19.15 5.26 -2.46
C PHE A 346 -18.82 5.52 -3.93
N LEU A 347 -17.64 6.09 -4.19
CA LEU A 347 -17.21 6.42 -5.54
C LEU A 347 -17.08 5.19 -6.45
N ALA A 348 -16.56 4.07 -5.92
CA ALA A 348 -16.40 2.85 -6.70
C ALA A 348 -17.74 2.33 -7.27
N GLY A 349 -18.83 2.45 -6.51
CA GLY A 349 -20.16 2.10 -6.98
C GLY A 349 -20.76 3.17 -7.90
N SER A 350 -20.73 4.44 -7.48
CA SER A 350 -21.41 5.52 -8.18
C SER A 350 -20.80 5.87 -9.54
N LEU A 351 -19.45 5.81 -9.68
CA LEU A 351 -18.78 6.10 -10.97
C LEU A 351 -19.12 5.07 -12.07
N MET A 352 -19.45 3.83 -11.68
CA MET A 352 -19.81 2.76 -12.63
C MET A 352 -21.33 2.58 -12.78
N ALA A 353 -22.13 3.35 -12.03
CA ALA A 353 -23.58 3.26 -12.08
C ALA A 353 -24.13 3.77 -13.43
N PRO A 354 -25.04 3.01 -14.07
CA PRO A 354 -25.60 3.39 -15.38
C PRO A 354 -26.26 4.78 -15.39
N GLU A 355 -26.85 5.20 -14.27
CA GLU A 355 -27.54 6.48 -14.11
C GLU A 355 -26.62 7.68 -14.28
N THR A 356 -25.30 7.50 -14.17
CA THR A 356 -24.32 8.59 -14.29
C THR A 356 -23.84 8.84 -15.71
N GLY A 357 -23.83 7.81 -16.58
CA GLY A 357 -23.23 7.87 -17.92
C GLY A 357 -21.72 8.05 -17.94
N LEU A 358 -21.06 8.04 -16.76
CA LEU A 358 -19.61 8.25 -16.65
C LEU A 358 -18.82 7.09 -17.22
N ARG A 359 -19.30 5.86 -17.05
CA ARG A 359 -18.67 4.67 -17.61
C ARG A 359 -18.67 4.74 -19.15
N GLU A 360 -19.79 5.08 -19.75
CA GLU A 360 -19.97 5.19 -21.21
C GLU A 360 -19.08 6.28 -21.79
N TRP A 361 -18.99 7.42 -21.11
CA TRP A 361 -18.10 8.49 -21.47
C TRP A 361 -16.62 8.05 -21.40
N LEU A 362 -16.21 7.43 -20.31
CA LEU A 362 -14.84 6.92 -20.11
C LEU A 362 -14.47 5.93 -21.23
N VAL A 363 -15.36 4.99 -21.52
CA VAL A 363 -15.20 4.03 -22.61
C VAL A 363 -15.06 4.74 -23.95
N GLY A 364 -15.92 5.71 -24.23
CA GLY A 364 -15.87 6.49 -25.48
C GLY A 364 -14.54 7.21 -25.70
N VAL A 365 -14.01 7.83 -24.64
CA VAL A 365 -12.73 8.56 -24.69
C VAL A 365 -11.52 7.62 -24.79
N LEU A 366 -11.52 6.48 -24.11
CA LEU A 366 -10.37 5.59 -24.03
C LEU A 366 -10.33 4.55 -25.17
N THR A 367 -11.47 4.19 -25.77
CA THR A 367 -11.52 3.19 -26.86
C THR A 367 -10.58 3.52 -28.02
N PRO A 368 -10.50 4.76 -28.55
CA PRO A 368 -9.56 5.07 -29.63
C PRO A 368 -8.10 4.83 -29.28
N VAL A 369 -7.74 4.98 -27.99
CA VAL A 369 -6.37 4.81 -27.51
C VAL A 369 -6.01 3.31 -27.38
N PHE A 370 -6.93 2.49 -26.89
CA PHE A 370 -6.63 1.11 -26.52
C PHE A 370 -7.09 0.06 -27.54
N ASN A 371 -8.03 0.38 -28.42
CA ASN A 371 -8.64 -0.58 -29.34
C ASN A 371 -7.62 -1.19 -30.33
N ALA A 372 -6.61 -0.42 -30.75
CA ALA A 372 -5.60 -0.87 -31.70
C ALA A 372 -4.55 -1.80 -31.09
N GLY A 373 -4.35 -1.78 -29.77
CA GLY A 373 -3.25 -2.50 -29.08
C GLY A 373 -3.64 -3.82 -28.44
N GLY A 374 -4.93 -4.09 -28.27
CA GLY A 374 -5.43 -5.30 -27.63
C GLY A 374 -5.15 -5.39 -26.10
N PRO A 375 -5.52 -6.54 -25.47
CA PRO A 375 -5.50 -6.69 -24.02
C PRO A 375 -4.09 -6.64 -23.41
N LEU A 376 -3.07 -7.11 -24.13
CA LEU A 376 -1.69 -7.08 -23.62
C LEU A 376 -1.15 -5.65 -23.57
N PHE A 377 -1.38 -4.86 -24.62
CA PHE A 377 -0.99 -3.45 -24.65
C PHE A 377 -1.69 -2.67 -23.55
N PHE A 378 -3.00 -2.86 -23.37
CA PHE A 378 -3.78 -2.26 -22.30
C PHE A 378 -3.19 -2.59 -20.94
N SER A 379 -2.88 -3.87 -20.67
CA SER A 379 -2.29 -4.32 -19.41
C SER A 379 -0.93 -3.67 -19.13
N VAL A 380 -0.03 -3.68 -20.10
CA VAL A 380 1.31 -3.09 -19.98
C VAL A 380 1.22 -1.59 -19.72
N VAL A 381 0.37 -0.88 -20.45
CA VAL A 381 0.18 0.58 -20.30
C VAL A 381 -0.33 0.91 -18.90
N LEU A 382 -1.33 0.18 -18.38
CA LEU A 382 -1.86 0.46 -17.04
C LEU A 382 -0.86 0.14 -15.92
N ILE A 383 -0.07 -0.92 -16.04
CA ILE A 383 1.01 -1.25 -15.10
C ILE A 383 2.06 -0.11 -15.08
N VAL A 384 2.49 0.36 -16.26
CA VAL A 384 3.48 1.43 -16.39
C VAL A 384 2.92 2.76 -15.89
N ILE A 385 1.70 3.13 -16.29
CA ILE A 385 1.03 4.35 -15.80
C ILE A 385 0.86 4.31 -14.30
N GLY A 386 0.43 3.19 -13.72
CA GLY A 386 0.29 3.01 -12.29
C GLY A 386 1.58 3.32 -11.54
N ALA A 387 2.69 2.73 -11.97
CA ALA A 387 4.00 2.96 -11.37
C ALA A 387 4.55 4.39 -11.59
N LEU A 388 4.25 5.04 -12.71
CA LEU A 388 4.71 6.41 -12.98
C LEU A 388 3.88 7.45 -12.22
N VAL A 389 2.54 7.36 -12.32
CA VAL A 389 1.63 8.34 -11.72
C VAL A 389 1.70 8.31 -10.20
N THR A 390 1.90 7.14 -9.59
CA THR A 390 2.05 7.02 -8.13
C THR A 390 3.23 7.83 -7.58
N ASN A 391 4.21 8.16 -8.40
CA ASN A 391 5.34 9.00 -7.97
C ASN A 391 4.99 10.51 -7.90
N VAL A 392 3.88 10.94 -8.46
CA VAL A 392 3.41 12.34 -8.42
C VAL A 392 2.06 12.50 -7.70
N ALA A 393 1.36 11.38 -7.48
CA ALA A 393 0.09 11.32 -6.78
C ALA A 393 0.11 10.18 -5.75
N ASN A 394 -0.79 10.24 -4.77
CA ASN A 394 -0.91 9.19 -3.75
C ASN A 394 -1.22 7.81 -4.39
N ASN A 395 -0.54 6.76 -3.93
CA ASN A 395 -0.67 5.40 -4.47
C ASN A 395 -2.09 4.83 -4.36
N ALA A 396 -2.78 5.05 -3.24
CA ALA A 396 -4.15 4.55 -3.05
C ALA A 396 -5.14 5.20 -4.03
N ILE A 397 -5.03 6.51 -4.24
CA ILE A 397 -5.88 7.27 -5.17
C ILE A 397 -5.60 6.84 -6.60
N THR A 398 -4.31 6.79 -6.99
CA THR A 398 -3.89 6.34 -8.32
C THR A 398 -4.43 4.95 -8.63
N GLY A 399 -4.26 4.02 -7.70
CA GLY A 399 -4.75 2.65 -7.87
C GLY A 399 -6.27 2.59 -7.98
N ALA A 400 -7.01 3.27 -7.09
CA ALA A 400 -8.47 3.27 -7.13
C ALA A 400 -9.02 3.79 -8.47
N ILE A 401 -8.42 4.82 -9.07
CA ILE A 401 -8.80 5.31 -10.40
C ILE A 401 -8.52 4.26 -11.48
N LEU A 402 -7.35 3.61 -11.44
CA LEU A 402 -7.00 2.60 -12.42
C LEU A 402 -7.91 1.37 -12.34
N MET A 403 -8.44 1.01 -11.16
CA MET A 403 -9.44 -0.05 -11.03
C MET A 403 -10.72 0.26 -11.81
N GLN A 404 -11.20 1.51 -11.77
CA GLN A 404 -12.38 1.92 -12.56
C GLN A 404 -12.10 1.77 -14.07
N ILE A 405 -10.90 2.14 -14.52
CA ILE A 405 -10.50 1.99 -15.93
C ILE A 405 -10.43 0.50 -16.33
N ILE A 406 -9.90 -0.37 -15.47
CA ILE A 406 -9.85 -1.82 -15.73
C ILE A 406 -11.26 -2.39 -15.89
N VAL A 407 -12.18 -2.03 -14.99
CA VAL A 407 -13.55 -2.54 -15.01
C VAL A 407 -14.33 -2.01 -16.23
N ALA A 408 -14.17 -0.72 -16.56
CA ALA A 408 -14.85 -0.13 -17.70
C ALA A 408 -14.34 -0.64 -19.05
N MET A 409 -13.01 -0.67 -19.22
CA MET A 409 -12.35 -0.94 -20.50
C MET A 409 -12.02 -2.40 -20.74
N GLY A 410 -11.86 -3.20 -19.67
CA GLY A 410 -11.46 -4.60 -19.79
C GLY A 410 -12.30 -5.41 -20.79
N PRO A 411 -13.65 -5.38 -20.71
CA PRO A 411 -14.51 -6.05 -21.68
C PRO A 411 -14.35 -5.49 -23.12
N VAL A 412 -14.13 -4.19 -23.27
CA VAL A 412 -14.02 -3.51 -24.56
C VAL A 412 -12.76 -3.94 -25.32
N VAL A 413 -11.62 -4.06 -24.59
CA VAL A 413 -10.36 -4.50 -25.19
C VAL A 413 -10.20 -6.03 -25.24
N GLY A 414 -11.22 -6.79 -24.82
CA GLY A 414 -11.19 -8.25 -24.82
C GLY A 414 -10.34 -8.86 -23.73
N LEU A 415 -10.16 -8.17 -22.57
CA LEU A 415 -9.42 -8.69 -21.44
C LEU A 415 -10.20 -9.85 -20.78
N GLN A 416 -9.62 -11.04 -20.79
CA GLN A 416 -10.26 -12.26 -20.27
C GLN A 416 -10.31 -12.28 -18.74
N ASN A 417 -9.30 -11.71 -18.08
CA ASN A 417 -9.15 -11.78 -16.63
C ASN A 417 -8.85 -10.38 -16.05
N GLN A 418 -9.92 -9.68 -15.66
CA GLN A 418 -9.80 -8.34 -15.06
C GLN A 418 -9.16 -8.41 -13.67
N ALA A 419 -9.42 -9.47 -12.89
CA ALA A 419 -8.85 -9.63 -11.55
C ALA A 419 -7.32 -9.74 -11.62
N ALA A 420 -6.79 -10.53 -12.54
CA ALA A 420 -5.33 -10.67 -12.74
C ALA A 420 -4.65 -9.32 -13.02
N LEU A 421 -5.24 -8.51 -13.91
CA LEU A 421 -4.71 -7.18 -14.20
C LEU A 421 -4.85 -6.25 -12.99
N ALA A 422 -5.99 -6.25 -12.32
CA ALA A 422 -6.24 -5.43 -11.13
C ALA A 422 -5.22 -5.71 -10.03
N MET A 423 -4.94 -6.98 -9.72
CA MET A 423 -3.93 -7.36 -8.72
C MET A 423 -2.53 -6.88 -9.13
N THR A 424 -2.15 -7.05 -10.41
CA THR A 424 -0.83 -6.61 -10.89
C THR A 424 -0.69 -5.09 -10.86
N VAL A 425 -1.71 -4.34 -11.28
CA VAL A 425 -1.72 -2.88 -11.23
C VAL A 425 -1.72 -2.37 -9.80
N CYS A 426 -2.46 -3.02 -8.89
CA CYS A 426 -2.41 -2.70 -7.46
C CYS A 426 -0.96 -2.72 -6.94
N LEU A 427 -0.20 -3.78 -7.22
CA LEU A 427 1.19 -3.88 -6.78
C LEU A 427 2.09 -2.83 -7.46
N ALA A 428 1.90 -2.57 -8.74
CA ALA A 428 2.69 -1.59 -9.48
C ALA A 428 2.52 -0.15 -8.93
N THR A 429 1.32 0.21 -8.44
CA THR A 429 1.07 1.52 -7.81
C THR A 429 1.83 1.73 -6.49
N PHE A 430 2.36 0.69 -5.87
CA PHE A 430 3.22 0.83 -4.70
C PHE A 430 4.70 1.10 -5.04
N MET A 431 5.09 1.16 -6.32
CA MET A 431 6.44 1.54 -6.73
C MET A 431 6.67 3.08 -6.67
N ALA A 432 6.24 3.71 -5.61
CA ALA A 432 6.38 5.14 -5.32
C ALA A 432 7.75 5.44 -4.71
N ILE A 433 8.81 5.39 -5.54
CA ILE A 433 10.21 5.46 -5.09
C ILE A 433 10.84 6.80 -5.43
N LEU A 434 10.44 7.42 -6.56
CA LEU A 434 11.20 8.49 -7.20
C LEU A 434 10.99 9.86 -6.57
N THR A 435 9.84 10.09 -5.92
CA THR A 435 9.50 11.38 -5.31
C THR A 435 8.85 11.19 -3.92
N PRO A 436 8.86 12.22 -3.07
CA PRO A 436 8.22 12.14 -1.76
C PRO A 436 6.69 12.19 -1.80
N ALA A 437 6.08 12.41 -2.98
CA ALA A 437 4.63 12.63 -3.10
C ALA A 437 3.80 11.33 -3.08
N GLY A 438 4.40 10.18 -3.40
CA GLY A 438 3.69 8.92 -3.57
C GLY A 438 3.12 8.33 -2.28
N SER A 439 3.79 8.52 -1.15
CA SER A 439 3.34 8.03 0.15
C SER A 439 4.03 8.74 1.31
N PRO A 440 3.48 8.70 2.55
CA PRO A 440 4.16 9.19 3.75
C PRO A 440 5.54 8.55 3.96
N TYR A 441 5.68 7.29 3.62
CA TYR A 441 6.94 6.54 3.73
C TYR A 441 8.00 7.02 2.72
N ALA A 442 7.57 7.37 1.49
CA ALA A 442 8.44 8.01 0.51
C ALA A 442 8.93 9.37 1.01
N ALA A 443 8.10 10.15 1.68
CA ALA A 443 8.51 11.42 2.27
C ALA A 443 9.61 11.21 3.34
N VAL A 444 9.49 10.19 4.20
CA VAL A 444 10.54 9.81 5.17
C VAL A 444 11.81 9.36 4.48
N PHE A 445 11.71 8.54 3.43
CA PHE A 445 12.88 8.12 2.65
C PHE A 445 13.61 9.32 2.04
N HIS A 446 12.89 10.24 1.40
CA HIS A 446 13.44 11.44 0.77
C HIS A 446 13.94 12.50 1.77
N SER A 447 13.65 12.36 3.07
CA SER A 447 14.18 13.24 4.12
C SER A 447 15.67 12.97 4.45
N ASN A 448 16.22 11.84 4.03
CA ASN A 448 17.64 11.45 4.26
C ASN A 448 18.64 12.20 3.35
N LYS A 449 18.48 13.52 3.22
CA LYS A 449 19.32 14.37 2.33
C LYS A 449 20.79 14.44 2.75
N ASP A 450 21.10 14.11 3.99
CA ASP A 450 22.46 13.99 4.54
C ASP A 450 23.21 12.76 3.99
N LYS A 451 22.50 11.77 3.48
CA LYS A 451 23.03 10.48 3.01
C LYS A 451 22.97 10.34 1.49
N ILE A 452 21.90 10.86 0.87
CA ILE A 452 21.65 10.71 -0.56
C ILE A 452 20.93 11.92 -1.13
N SER A 453 21.33 12.38 -2.32
CA SER A 453 20.67 13.48 -3.03
C SER A 453 19.45 13.00 -3.80
N SER A 454 18.49 13.93 -4.05
CA SER A 454 17.30 13.62 -4.87
C SER A 454 17.65 13.15 -6.28
N GLY A 455 18.73 13.64 -6.89
CA GLY A 455 19.20 13.21 -8.21
C GLY A 455 19.72 11.76 -8.19
N GLU A 456 20.37 11.34 -7.12
CA GLU A 456 20.84 9.96 -6.94
C GLU A 456 19.66 9.02 -6.66
N ILE A 457 18.67 9.46 -5.89
CA ILE A 457 17.41 8.69 -5.71
C ILE A 457 16.74 8.49 -7.06
N LEU A 458 16.61 9.55 -7.86
CA LEU A 458 16.01 9.46 -9.19
C LEU A 458 16.80 8.48 -10.07
N LYS A 459 18.14 8.58 -10.10
CA LYS A 459 19.01 7.71 -10.89
C LYS A 459 18.88 6.23 -10.51
N TYR A 460 19.12 5.89 -9.26
CA TYR A 460 19.11 4.50 -8.80
C TYR A 460 17.68 3.95 -8.70
N GLY A 461 16.74 4.76 -8.23
CA GLY A 461 15.33 4.41 -8.13
C GLY A 461 14.68 4.10 -9.48
N SER A 462 14.97 4.90 -10.53
CA SER A 462 14.45 4.64 -11.87
C SER A 462 14.95 3.30 -12.43
N ILE A 463 16.22 2.97 -12.23
CA ILE A 463 16.77 1.68 -12.68
C ILE A 463 16.05 0.52 -11.97
N MET A 464 15.87 0.62 -10.64
CA MET A 464 15.19 -0.40 -9.85
C MET A 464 13.69 -0.48 -10.17
N MET A 465 13.04 0.65 -10.40
CA MET A 465 11.64 0.71 -10.82
C MET A 465 11.44 0.02 -12.17
N VAL A 466 12.29 0.31 -13.17
CA VAL A 466 12.23 -0.37 -14.47
C VAL A 466 12.46 -1.87 -14.31
N ALA A 467 13.41 -2.29 -13.49
CA ALA A 467 13.63 -3.71 -13.20
C ALA A 467 12.39 -4.38 -12.57
N GLY A 468 11.74 -3.72 -11.61
CA GLY A 468 10.50 -4.19 -11.00
C GLY A 468 9.34 -4.26 -11.99
N LEU A 469 9.17 -3.24 -12.83
CA LEU A 469 8.15 -3.24 -13.89
C LEU A 469 8.33 -4.39 -14.89
N LEU A 470 9.58 -4.67 -15.29
CA LEU A 470 9.87 -5.81 -16.15
C LEU A 470 9.47 -7.13 -15.48
N VAL A 471 9.72 -7.29 -14.18
CA VAL A 471 9.28 -8.49 -13.44
C VAL A 471 7.75 -8.56 -13.40
N TYR A 472 7.03 -7.46 -13.14
CA TYR A 472 5.57 -7.46 -13.16
C TYR A 472 5.00 -7.82 -14.54
N ILE A 473 5.61 -7.33 -15.62
CA ILE A 473 5.13 -7.61 -16.99
C ILE A 473 5.46 -9.05 -17.39
N VAL A 474 6.71 -9.51 -17.16
CA VAL A 474 7.20 -10.80 -17.69
C VAL A 474 6.80 -11.98 -16.80
N ILE A 475 6.80 -11.79 -15.49
CA ILE A 475 6.47 -12.84 -14.50
C ILE A 475 5.09 -12.59 -13.89
N GLY A 476 4.82 -11.35 -13.49
CA GLY A 476 3.60 -10.99 -12.76
C GLY A 476 2.34 -11.21 -13.59
N VAL A 477 2.25 -10.68 -14.82
CA VAL A 477 1.05 -10.84 -15.65
C VAL A 477 0.73 -12.31 -15.95
N PRO A 478 1.68 -13.17 -16.40
CA PRO A 478 1.40 -14.59 -16.57
C PRO A 478 1.00 -15.29 -15.28
N LEU A 479 1.70 -15.01 -14.18
CA LEU A 479 1.41 -15.62 -12.87
C LEU A 479 0.03 -15.20 -12.36
N ALA A 480 -0.34 -13.93 -12.48
CA ALA A 480 -1.66 -13.44 -12.09
C ALA A 480 -2.78 -14.13 -12.87
N ASN A 481 -2.62 -14.33 -14.19
CA ASN A 481 -3.60 -15.06 -15.00
C ASN A 481 -3.73 -16.55 -14.64
N LEU A 482 -2.74 -17.13 -13.96
CA LEU A 482 -2.82 -18.51 -13.44
C LEU A 482 -3.46 -18.58 -12.05
N MET A 483 -3.41 -17.49 -11.27
CA MET A 483 -3.82 -17.50 -9.86
C MET A 483 -5.21 -16.90 -9.64
N PHE A 484 -5.64 -16.02 -10.53
CA PHE A 484 -6.93 -15.32 -10.49
C PHE A 484 -7.79 -15.66 -11.71
#